data_4097b8eac88b6c43947bf22502b305ce
#
_entry.id   4097b8eac88b6c43947bf22502b305ce
#
_cell.length_a   1.000
_cell.length_b   1.000
_cell.length_c   1.000
_cell.angle_alpha   90.00
_cell.angle_beta   90.00
_cell.angle_gamma   90.00
#
_symmetry.space_group_name_H-M   'P 1'
#
loop_
_entity.id
_entity.type
_entity.pdbx_description
1 polymer ?
#
loop_
_entity_poly.entity_id
_entity_poly.type
_entity_poly.pdbx_seq_one_letter_code
_entity_poly.pdbx_strand_id
1 'polypeptide(L)'
;NFSFYYGTTFFKASGISNPFLITIATNVVNVGMTVPGILLIDRMGRRSMLLWGAAIMLVCEYLVAIIGVTVGKTSDAQTINLTAQRVMIAFVCIYIAAFASTWGPIAWVVIGEIFPLAIRGKAMSMATASNWLWNFGIGYATPYLVDQSTPELNTVSLGVELFFIWGSPCVGCFVFTHSF
;
A
#
# COMPACT_ATOMS: atom_id res chain seq x y z
N ASN A 1 1.41 2.92 2.74
CA ASN A 1 0.96 3.45 4.05
C ASN A 1 -0.56 3.72 4.11
N PHE A 2 -1.22 4.07 2.98
CA PHE A 2 -2.67 4.25 2.92
C PHE A 2 -3.43 3.07 3.52
N SER A 3 -3.11 1.84 3.12
CA SER A 3 -3.78 0.62 3.62
C SER A 3 -3.65 0.41 5.12
N PHE A 4 -2.57 0.91 5.75
CA PHE A 4 -2.39 0.82 7.20
C PHE A 4 -3.20 1.86 7.96
N TYR A 5 -3.32 3.08 7.43
CA TYR A 5 -4.03 4.16 8.12
C TYR A 5 -5.55 4.08 7.92
N TYR A 6 -5.97 3.74 6.70
CA TYR A 6 -7.39 3.81 6.31
C TYR A 6 -8.00 2.47 5.92
N GLY A 7 -7.24 1.39 5.96
CA GLY A 7 -7.74 0.05 5.65
C GLY A 7 -8.95 -0.33 6.49
N THR A 8 -8.93 -0.03 7.80
CA THR A 8 -10.07 -0.30 8.69
C THR A 8 -11.31 0.50 8.32
N THR A 9 -11.16 1.78 7.95
CA THR A 9 -12.28 2.65 7.55
C THR A 9 -12.85 2.18 6.22
N PHE A 10 -11.99 1.83 5.26
CA PHE A 10 -12.40 1.29 3.98
C PHE A 10 -13.16 -0.04 4.14
N PHE A 11 -12.66 -0.95 4.96
CA PHE A 11 -13.32 -2.23 5.20
C PHE A 11 -14.61 -2.11 6.03
N LYS A 12 -14.71 -1.12 6.93
CA LYS A 12 -15.98 -0.77 7.59
C LYS A 12 -17.04 -0.30 6.59
N ALA A 13 -16.65 0.59 5.68
CA ALA A 13 -17.53 1.09 4.63
C ALA A 13 -18.00 -0.03 3.68
N SER A 14 -17.18 -1.07 3.52
CA SER A 14 -17.51 -2.27 2.72
C SER A 14 -18.41 -3.28 3.44
N GLY A 15 -18.90 -2.99 4.68
CA GLY A 15 -19.88 -3.83 5.39
C GLY A 15 -19.31 -5.04 6.12
N ILE A 16 -18.03 -5.06 6.42
CA ILE A 16 -17.39 -6.16 7.16
C ILE A 16 -17.66 -6.00 8.65
N SER A 17 -18.18 -7.05 9.28
CA SER A 17 -18.62 -7.04 10.68
C SER A 17 -17.51 -6.79 11.70
N ASN A 18 -16.25 -7.14 11.40
CA ASN A 18 -15.12 -7.02 12.32
C ASN A 18 -13.85 -6.47 11.63
N PRO A 19 -13.74 -5.15 11.38
CA PRO A 19 -12.57 -4.54 10.73
C PRO A 19 -11.30 -4.68 11.58
N PHE A 20 -11.42 -4.86 12.88
CA PHE A 20 -10.28 -5.07 13.78
C PHE A 20 -9.52 -6.38 13.48
N LEU A 21 -10.24 -7.47 13.16
CA LEU A 21 -9.61 -8.74 12.78
C LEU A 21 -8.79 -8.62 11.49
N ILE A 22 -9.24 -7.80 10.54
CA ILE A 22 -8.49 -7.56 9.30
C ILE A 22 -7.20 -6.80 9.60
N THR A 23 -7.26 -5.81 10.49
CA THR A 23 -6.06 -5.08 10.92
C THR A 23 -5.06 -6.00 11.60
N ILE A 24 -5.51 -6.90 12.46
CA ILE A 24 -4.62 -7.91 13.08
C ILE A 24 -4.02 -8.81 11.99
N ALA A 25 -4.83 -9.34 11.08
CA ALA A 25 -4.35 -10.22 10.01
C ALA A 25 -3.30 -9.51 9.13
N THR A 26 -3.54 -8.27 8.71
CA THR A 26 -2.58 -7.51 7.90
C THR A 26 -1.28 -7.22 8.65
N ASN A 27 -1.32 -6.94 9.95
CA ASN A 27 -0.12 -6.74 10.76
C ASN A 27 0.66 -8.04 10.97
N VAL A 28 -0.02 -9.17 11.20
CA VAL A 28 0.62 -10.49 11.30
C VAL A 28 1.30 -10.87 9.98
N VAL A 29 0.63 -10.64 8.85
CA VAL A 29 1.23 -10.86 7.52
C VAL A 29 2.44 -9.95 7.31
N ASN A 30 2.35 -8.68 7.69
CA ASN A 30 3.45 -7.73 7.57
C ASN A 30 4.69 -8.20 8.34
N VAL A 31 4.55 -8.50 9.62
CA VAL A 31 5.67 -8.97 10.47
C VAL A 31 6.18 -10.32 9.99
N GLY A 32 5.29 -11.26 9.70
CA GLY A 32 5.64 -12.60 9.24
C GLY A 32 6.41 -12.61 7.93
N MET A 33 6.07 -11.73 7.00
CA MET A 33 6.72 -11.64 5.68
C MET A 33 8.00 -10.80 5.68
N THR A 34 8.23 -9.99 6.71
CA THR A 34 9.49 -9.25 6.86
C THR A 34 10.67 -10.19 7.09
N VAL A 35 10.48 -11.25 7.90
CA VAL A 35 11.55 -12.21 8.22
C VAL A 35 12.08 -12.92 6.96
N PRO A 36 11.26 -13.61 6.14
CA PRO A 36 11.75 -14.22 4.91
C PRO A 36 12.26 -13.17 3.91
N GLY A 37 11.70 -11.94 3.90
CA GLY A 37 12.20 -10.85 3.09
C GLY A 37 13.65 -10.52 3.38
N ILE A 38 14.04 -10.38 4.65
CA ILE A 38 15.42 -10.09 5.06
C ILE A 38 16.37 -11.23 4.63
N LEU A 39 15.96 -12.48 4.80
CA LEU A 39 16.76 -13.63 4.39
C LEU A 39 16.93 -13.76 2.86
N LEU A 40 15.96 -13.25 2.11
CA LEU A 40 15.95 -13.32 0.65
C LEU A 40 16.81 -12.24 0.01
N ILE A 41 17.04 -11.09 0.68
CA ILE A 41 17.85 -9.97 0.22
C ILE A 41 19.26 -10.44 -0.18
N ASP A 42 19.87 -11.29 0.63
CA ASP A 42 21.23 -11.77 0.41
C ASP A 42 21.34 -12.76 -0.76
N ARG A 43 20.24 -13.45 -1.09
CA ARG A 43 20.22 -14.47 -2.15
C ARG A 43 19.83 -13.94 -3.52
N MET A 44 18.80 -13.10 -3.61
CA MET A 44 18.25 -12.63 -4.88
C MET A 44 18.86 -11.32 -5.38
N GLY A 45 19.55 -10.61 -4.50
CA GLY A 45 20.06 -9.28 -4.81
C GLY A 45 18.98 -8.18 -4.73
N ARG A 46 19.43 -6.98 -4.36
CA ARG A 46 18.54 -5.85 -3.99
C ARG A 46 17.68 -5.36 -5.15
N ARG A 47 18.27 -5.22 -6.36
CA ARG A 47 17.58 -4.74 -7.55
C ARG A 47 16.46 -5.69 -7.99
N SER A 48 16.76 -6.99 -8.04
CA SER A 48 15.79 -8.01 -8.46
C SER A 48 14.58 -8.06 -7.53
N MET A 49 14.81 -8.00 -6.22
CA MET A 49 13.72 -7.98 -5.24
C MET A 49 12.86 -6.73 -5.33
N LEU A 50 13.46 -5.55 -5.53
CA LEU A 50 12.70 -4.32 -5.70
C LEU A 50 11.83 -4.35 -6.96
N LEU A 51 12.34 -4.89 -8.07
CA LEU A 51 11.58 -5.03 -9.32
C LEU A 51 10.39 -5.99 -9.17
N TRP A 52 10.64 -7.21 -8.65
CA TRP A 52 9.56 -8.18 -8.45
C TRP A 52 8.54 -7.70 -7.42
N GLY A 53 9.00 -7.06 -6.34
CA GLY A 53 8.12 -6.47 -5.34
C GLY A 53 7.24 -5.39 -5.94
N ALA A 54 7.81 -4.45 -6.71
CA ALA A 54 7.05 -3.40 -7.38
C ALA A 54 6.03 -3.96 -8.38
N ALA A 55 6.41 -4.99 -9.17
CA ALA A 55 5.50 -5.63 -10.12
C ALA A 55 4.30 -6.29 -9.42
N ILE A 56 4.55 -7.06 -8.36
CA ILE A 56 3.48 -7.71 -7.59
C ILE A 56 2.56 -6.68 -6.94
N MET A 57 3.13 -5.65 -6.30
CA MET A 57 2.34 -4.58 -5.67
C MET A 57 1.47 -3.85 -6.69
N LEU A 58 2.01 -3.52 -7.86
CA LEU A 58 1.31 -2.86 -8.95
C LEU A 58 0.11 -3.70 -9.42
N VAL A 59 0.33 -4.98 -9.72
CA VAL A 59 -0.73 -5.88 -10.16
C VAL A 59 -1.82 -6.01 -9.10
N CYS A 60 -1.46 -6.21 -7.83
CA CYS A 60 -2.44 -6.34 -6.75
C CYS A 60 -3.28 -5.07 -6.57
N GLU A 61 -2.67 -3.90 -6.63
CA GLU A 61 -3.35 -2.62 -6.43
C GLU A 61 -4.35 -2.32 -7.55
N TYR A 62 -3.95 -2.54 -8.81
CA TYR A 62 -4.87 -2.40 -9.93
C TYR A 62 -5.99 -3.44 -9.93
N LEU A 63 -5.73 -4.68 -9.51
CA LEU A 63 -6.78 -5.70 -9.37
C LEU A 63 -7.80 -5.30 -8.30
N VAL A 64 -7.35 -4.79 -7.16
CA VAL A 64 -8.26 -4.27 -6.11
C VAL A 64 -9.09 -3.10 -6.66
N ALA A 65 -8.48 -2.17 -7.39
CA ALA A 65 -9.18 -1.05 -8.01
C ALA A 65 -10.24 -1.51 -9.02
N ILE A 66 -9.90 -2.42 -9.92
CA ILE A 66 -10.82 -2.95 -10.95
C ILE A 66 -11.98 -3.69 -10.29
N ILE A 67 -11.71 -4.60 -9.35
CA ILE A 67 -12.75 -5.37 -8.65
C ILE A 67 -13.67 -4.43 -7.89
N GLY A 68 -13.12 -3.44 -7.21
CA GLY A 68 -13.91 -2.49 -6.45
C GLY A 68 -14.83 -1.63 -7.32
N VAL A 69 -14.35 -1.15 -8.48
CA VAL A 69 -15.16 -0.37 -9.42
C VAL A 69 -16.22 -1.25 -10.10
N THR A 70 -15.89 -2.48 -10.48
CA THR A 70 -16.84 -3.39 -11.14
C THR A 70 -17.95 -3.83 -10.19
N VAL A 71 -17.62 -4.18 -8.97
CA VAL A 71 -18.60 -4.59 -7.94
C VAL A 71 -19.43 -3.40 -7.48
N GLY A 72 -18.83 -2.22 -7.28
CA GLY A 72 -19.54 -1.01 -6.88
C GLY A 72 -20.55 -0.51 -7.92
N LYS A 73 -20.31 -0.76 -9.21
CA LYS A 73 -21.24 -0.37 -10.29
C LYS A 73 -22.33 -1.41 -10.59
N THR A 74 -22.13 -2.67 -10.23
CA THR A 74 -23.04 -3.77 -10.59
C THR A 74 -24.01 -4.12 -9.46
N SER A 75 -23.78 -3.66 -8.26
CA SER A 75 -24.65 -3.93 -7.11
C SER A 75 -25.74 -2.88 -7.03
N ASP A 76 -26.97 -3.24 -7.45
CA ASP A 76 -28.17 -2.64 -6.87
C ASP A 76 -28.08 -2.78 -5.33
N ALA A 77 -28.38 -1.72 -4.62
CA ALA A 77 -28.00 -1.37 -3.24
C ALA A 77 -28.32 -2.38 -2.10
N GLN A 78 -28.56 -3.66 -2.36
CA GLN A 78 -29.00 -4.62 -1.35
C GLN A 78 -28.27 -5.98 -1.29
N THR A 79 -27.38 -6.32 -2.21
CA THR A 79 -26.60 -7.57 -2.10
C THR A 79 -25.11 -7.26 -2.04
N ILE A 80 -24.60 -7.09 -0.82
CA ILE A 80 -23.17 -7.03 -0.56
C ILE A 80 -22.57 -8.37 -0.98
N ASN A 81 -21.82 -8.41 -2.10
CA ASN A 81 -21.14 -9.60 -2.55
C ASN A 81 -19.98 -9.94 -1.61
N LEU A 82 -20.24 -10.71 -0.57
CA LEU A 82 -19.26 -11.18 0.42
C LEU A 82 -18.04 -11.84 -0.24
N THR A 83 -18.22 -12.48 -1.38
CA THR A 83 -17.15 -13.10 -2.15
C THR A 83 -16.19 -12.05 -2.71
N ALA A 84 -16.69 -10.96 -3.28
CA ALA A 84 -15.86 -9.89 -3.82
C ALA A 84 -15.07 -9.17 -2.71
N GLN A 85 -15.67 -8.96 -1.56
CA GLN A 85 -14.98 -8.40 -0.40
C GLN A 85 -13.84 -9.29 0.09
N ARG A 86 -14.07 -10.60 0.18
CA ARG A 86 -13.02 -11.55 0.56
C ARG A 86 -11.86 -11.56 -0.42
N VAL A 87 -12.16 -11.47 -1.72
CA VAL A 87 -11.14 -11.40 -2.76
C VAL A 87 -10.33 -10.10 -2.66
N MET A 88 -10.99 -8.95 -2.43
CA MET A 88 -10.27 -7.68 -2.22
C MET A 88 -9.35 -7.74 -1.00
N ILE A 89 -9.81 -8.30 0.13
CA ILE A 89 -8.99 -8.47 1.32
C ILE A 89 -7.77 -9.35 1.03
N ALA A 90 -7.95 -10.46 0.29
CA ALA A 90 -6.86 -11.34 -0.08
C ALA A 90 -5.80 -10.62 -0.91
N PHE A 91 -6.19 -9.81 -1.91
CA PHE A 91 -5.24 -9.01 -2.70
C PHE A 91 -4.55 -7.93 -1.89
N VAL A 92 -5.23 -7.28 -0.95
CA VAL A 92 -4.61 -6.33 -0.02
C VAL A 92 -3.58 -7.04 0.87
N CYS A 93 -3.88 -8.24 1.37
CA CYS A 93 -2.91 -9.03 2.14
C CYS A 93 -1.68 -9.42 1.31
N ILE A 94 -1.87 -9.80 0.04
CA ILE A 94 -0.76 -10.11 -0.88
C ILE A 94 0.08 -8.86 -1.16
N TYR A 95 -0.55 -7.71 -1.36
CA TYR A 95 0.13 -6.42 -1.50
C TYR A 95 0.99 -6.10 -0.28
N ILE A 96 0.44 -6.23 0.93
CA ILE A 96 1.15 -5.99 2.19
C ILE A 96 2.31 -6.99 2.36
N ALA A 97 2.10 -8.26 2.02
CA ALA A 97 3.14 -9.29 2.06
C ALA A 97 4.30 -8.96 1.11
N ALA A 98 4.00 -8.56 -0.12
CA ALA A 98 5.00 -8.13 -1.10
C ALA A 98 5.76 -6.89 -0.62
N PHE A 99 5.07 -5.89 -0.11
CA PHE A 99 5.69 -4.69 0.47
C PHE A 99 6.60 -5.02 1.64
N ALA A 100 6.14 -5.83 2.59
CA ALA A 100 6.88 -6.19 3.80
C ALA A 100 8.12 -7.03 3.51
N SER A 101 8.08 -7.88 2.48
CA SER A 101 9.22 -8.71 2.10
C SER A 101 10.23 -8.00 1.19
N THR A 102 9.86 -6.90 0.54
CA THR A 102 10.73 -6.22 -0.45
C THR A 102 10.97 -4.76 -0.09
N TRP A 103 10.06 -3.86 -0.44
CA TRP A 103 10.25 -2.41 -0.31
C TRP A 103 10.41 -1.92 1.13
N GLY A 104 9.79 -2.59 2.11
CA GLY A 104 9.90 -2.23 3.53
C GLY A 104 11.36 -2.24 4.01
N PRO A 105 12.02 -3.38 4.07
CA PRO A 105 13.39 -3.47 4.56
C PRO A 105 14.44 -2.99 3.55
N ILE A 106 14.29 -3.31 2.25
CA ILE A 106 15.33 -3.06 1.24
C ILE A 106 15.57 -1.56 1.03
N ALA A 107 14.54 -0.72 1.06
CA ALA A 107 14.71 0.72 0.90
C ALA A 107 15.67 1.30 1.95
N TRP A 108 15.55 0.87 3.20
CA TRP A 108 16.44 1.33 4.27
C TRP A 108 17.86 0.77 4.15
N VAL A 109 18.01 -0.48 3.73
CA VAL A 109 19.30 -1.10 3.45
C VAL A 109 20.03 -0.34 2.34
N VAL A 110 19.37 -0.08 1.22
CA VAL A 110 19.93 0.63 0.07
C VAL A 110 20.35 2.04 0.45
N ILE A 111 19.52 2.81 1.18
CA ILE A 111 19.88 4.15 1.67
C ILE A 111 21.13 4.07 2.59
N GLY A 112 21.20 3.04 3.44
CA GLY A 112 22.35 2.85 4.33
C GLY A 112 23.66 2.49 3.63
N GLU A 113 23.59 1.94 2.41
CA GLU A 113 24.76 1.48 1.66
C GLU A 113 25.26 2.47 0.60
N ILE A 114 24.35 3.24 -0.03
CA ILE A 114 24.70 4.20 -1.09
C ILE A 114 25.58 5.34 -0.54
N PHE A 115 25.35 5.76 0.70
CA PHE A 115 26.04 6.93 1.25
C PHE A 115 27.32 6.55 2.00
N PRO A 116 28.44 7.28 1.76
CA PRO A 116 29.68 7.08 2.51
C PRO A 116 29.49 7.40 4.00
N LEU A 117 30.27 6.74 4.86
CA LEU A 117 30.16 6.79 6.31
C LEU A 117 30.12 8.22 6.88
N ALA A 118 30.88 9.16 6.28
CA ALA A 118 30.99 10.54 6.74
C ALA A 118 29.67 11.32 6.68
N ILE A 119 28.79 11.03 5.72
CA ILE A 119 27.54 11.77 5.50
C ILE A 119 26.29 10.89 5.70
N ARG A 120 26.47 9.58 5.96
CA ARG A 120 25.39 8.59 6.08
C ARG A 120 24.28 9.03 7.04
N GLY A 121 24.64 9.53 8.21
CA GLY A 121 23.65 9.98 9.21
C GLY A 121 22.77 11.12 8.70
N LYS A 122 23.38 12.13 8.05
CA LYS A 122 22.64 13.26 7.47
C LYS A 122 21.74 12.81 6.31
N ALA A 123 22.24 11.95 5.44
CA ALA A 123 21.49 11.43 4.31
C ALA A 123 20.30 10.56 4.74
N MET A 124 20.48 9.69 5.73
CA MET A 124 19.38 8.92 6.33
C MET A 124 18.34 9.81 6.98
N SER A 125 18.74 10.86 7.70
CA SER A 125 17.81 11.81 8.31
C SER A 125 16.97 12.54 7.26
N MET A 126 17.58 12.97 6.16
CA MET A 126 16.87 13.61 5.05
C MET A 126 15.89 12.66 4.36
N ALA A 127 16.31 11.41 4.10
CA ALA A 127 15.45 10.38 3.51
C ALA A 127 14.25 10.08 4.43
N THR A 128 14.49 9.95 5.73
CA THR A 128 13.44 9.75 6.73
C THR A 128 12.49 10.94 6.79
N ALA A 129 13.00 12.16 6.81
CA ALA A 129 12.19 13.38 6.82
C ALA A 129 11.29 13.46 5.56
N SER A 130 11.85 13.15 4.38
CA SER A 130 11.08 13.09 3.14
C SER A 130 9.98 12.03 3.21
N ASN A 131 10.29 10.83 3.71
CA ASN A 131 9.30 9.75 3.90
C ASN A 131 8.14 10.21 4.80
N TRP A 132 8.42 10.82 5.93
CA TRP A 132 7.39 11.31 6.85
C TRP A 132 6.59 12.48 6.29
N LEU A 133 7.22 13.35 5.50
CA LEU A 133 6.52 14.44 4.81
C LEU A 133 5.47 13.89 3.82
N TRP A 134 5.84 12.89 3.03
CA TRP A 134 4.89 12.22 2.14
C TRP A 134 3.81 11.46 2.89
N ASN A 135 4.15 10.79 4.01
CA ASN A 135 3.18 10.14 4.88
C ASN A 135 2.18 11.13 5.48
N PHE A 136 2.65 12.30 5.90
CA PHE A 136 1.78 13.38 6.36
C PHE A 136 0.84 13.86 5.25
N GLY A 137 1.36 14.08 4.03
CA GLY A 137 0.57 14.48 2.87
C GLY A 137 -0.53 13.47 2.55
N ILE A 138 -0.21 12.17 2.54
CA ILE A 138 -1.19 11.09 2.34
C ILE A 138 -2.22 11.08 3.47
N GLY A 139 -1.77 11.15 4.72
CA GLY A 139 -2.65 11.15 5.89
C GLY A 139 -3.61 12.34 5.91
N TYR A 140 -3.15 13.51 5.47
CA TYR A 140 -3.97 14.71 5.39
C TYR A 140 -4.94 14.68 4.20
N ALA A 141 -4.49 14.26 3.03
CA ALA A 141 -5.31 14.24 1.81
C ALA A 141 -6.40 13.17 1.83
N THR A 142 -6.13 12.01 2.43
CA THR A 142 -7.02 10.85 2.37
C THR A 142 -8.42 11.09 2.96
N PRO A 143 -8.61 11.74 4.13
CA PRO A 143 -9.95 12.03 4.64
C PRO A 143 -10.79 12.84 3.66
N TYR A 144 -10.19 13.84 3.00
CA TYR A 144 -10.89 14.68 2.02
C TYR A 144 -11.26 13.92 0.76
N LEU A 145 -10.54 12.85 0.43
CA LEU A 145 -10.79 12.02 -0.75
C LEU A 145 -11.79 10.88 -0.48
N VAL A 146 -11.90 10.43 0.79
CA VAL A 146 -12.70 9.25 1.18
C VAL A 146 -14.02 9.67 1.87
N ASP A 147 -14.07 10.82 2.53
CA ASP A 147 -15.21 11.19 3.37
C ASP A 147 -16.41 11.63 2.55
N GLN A 148 -17.48 10.83 2.61
CA GLN A 148 -18.78 11.10 1.99
C GLN A 148 -19.72 11.89 2.90
N SER A 149 -19.32 12.20 4.15
CA SER A 149 -20.24 12.64 5.20
C SER A 149 -20.34 14.14 5.39
N THR A 150 -19.53 14.95 4.72
CA THR A 150 -19.58 16.43 4.84
C THR A 150 -20.05 17.09 3.53
N PRO A 151 -21.35 17.51 3.47
CA PRO A 151 -21.91 18.16 2.28
C PRO A 151 -21.30 19.56 1.98
N GLU A 152 -20.57 20.14 2.91
CA GLU A 152 -20.05 21.51 2.80
C GLU A 152 -18.69 21.61 2.10
N LEU A 153 -17.91 20.54 2.04
CA LEU A 153 -16.72 20.51 1.20
C LEU A 153 -17.04 19.68 -0.04
N ASN A 154 -16.77 20.23 -1.23
CA ASN A 154 -16.81 19.48 -2.50
C ASN A 154 -15.80 18.33 -2.49
N THR A 155 -16.03 17.31 -1.67
CA THR A 155 -15.20 16.13 -1.56
C THR A 155 -15.56 15.19 -2.69
N VAL A 156 -14.59 14.91 -3.53
CA VAL A 156 -14.72 13.91 -4.59
C VAL A 156 -14.76 12.55 -3.92
N SER A 157 -15.93 11.93 -3.81
CA SER A 157 -16.12 10.60 -3.23
C SER A 157 -15.50 9.54 -4.16
N LEU A 158 -14.17 9.46 -4.17
CA LEU A 158 -13.43 8.57 -5.05
C LEU A 158 -13.47 7.10 -4.59
N GLY A 159 -13.83 6.82 -3.33
CA GLY A 159 -14.00 5.46 -2.84
C GLY A 159 -12.88 4.51 -3.30
N VAL A 160 -13.26 3.51 -4.08
CA VAL A 160 -12.31 2.51 -4.62
C VAL A 160 -11.42 3.07 -5.74
N GLU A 161 -11.84 4.15 -6.42
CA GLU A 161 -11.05 4.80 -7.47
C GLU A 161 -9.73 5.39 -6.92
N LEU A 162 -9.66 5.61 -5.62
CA LEU A 162 -8.45 6.03 -4.92
C LEU A 162 -7.26 5.08 -5.12
N PHE A 163 -7.54 3.79 -5.31
CA PHE A 163 -6.49 2.80 -5.59
C PHE A 163 -5.80 3.02 -6.94
N PHE A 164 -6.47 3.63 -7.92
CA PHE A 164 -5.82 4.03 -9.18
C PHE A 164 -4.84 5.18 -8.95
N ILE A 165 -5.19 6.13 -8.08
CA ILE A 165 -4.32 7.26 -7.75
C ILE A 165 -3.06 6.75 -7.01
N TRP A 166 -3.23 5.85 -6.04
CA TRP A 166 -2.10 5.29 -5.29
C TRP A 166 -1.32 4.23 -6.06
N GLY A 167 -1.91 3.61 -7.09
CA GLY A 167 -1.23 2.71 -8.02
C GLY A 167 -0.24 3.45 -8.93
N SER A 168 -0.49 4.72 -9.26
CA SER A 168 0.39 5.47 -10.16
C SER A 168 1.83 5.66 -9.64
N PRO A 169 2.10 5.96 -8.36
CA PRO A 169 3.44 5.95 -7.80
C PRO A 169 4.14 4.59 -7.87
N CYS A 170 3.38 3.48 -7.79
CA CYS A 170 3.95 2.13 -7.93
C CYS A 170 4.51 1.91 -9.35
N VAL A 171 3.84 2.43 -10.38
CA VAL A 171 4.37 2.45 -11.75
C VAL A 171 5.68 3.25 -11.81
N GLY A 172 5.70 4.44 -11.19
CA GLY A 172 6.90 5.26 -11.09
C GLY A 172 8.06 4.54 -10.41
N CYS A 173 7.79 3.85 -9.30
CA CYS A 173 8.78 3.02 -8.60
C CYS A 173 9.31 1.88 -9.47
N PHE A 174 8.44 1.20 -10.22
CA PHE A 174 8.82 0.12 -11.12
C PHE A 174 9.73 0.63 -12.25
N VAL A 175 9.33 1.72 -12.93
CA VAL A 175 10.12 2.34 -14.01
C VAL A 175 11.47 2.82 -13.50
N PHE A 176 11.48 3.49 -12.35
CA PHE A 176 12.72 3.96 -11.72
C PHE A 176 13.67 2.81 -11.42
N THR A 177 13.19 1.75 -10.78
CA THR A 177 14.02 0.59 -10.42
C THR A 177 14.49 -0.19 -11.66
N HIS A 178 13.70 -0.17 -12.76
CA HIS A 178 14.11 -0.78 -14.02
C HIS A 178 15.22 0.02 -14.71
N SER A 179 15.18 1.35 -14.63
CA SER A 179 16.13 2.25 -15.30
C SER A 179 17.49 2.35 -14.59
N PHE A 180 17.52 2.07 -13.29
CA PHE A 180 18.74 2.02 -12.47
C PHE A 180 19.22 0.59 -12.26
#